data_371896d3f4f0452046be13b0238cee6b
#
_entry.id   371896d3f4f0452046be13b0238cee6b
#
_cell.length_a   1.000
_cell.length_b   1.000
_cell.length_c   1.000
_cell.angle_alpha   90.00
_cell.angle_beta   90.00
_cell.angle_gamma   90.00
#
_symmetry.space_group_name_H-M   'P 1'
#
loop_
_entity.id
_entity.type
_entity.pdbx_description
1 polymer ?
#
loop_
_entity_poly.entity_id
_entity_poly.type
_entity_poly.pdbx_seq_one_letter_code
_entity_poly.pdbx_strand_id
1 'polypeptide(L)'
;MNYKNIFNDWVFPIVAAIIIATLINKLLFFQIKVPSESMYPTIKIGDRIIVTRVYNKASLKRGDLIVFKSNESKKTLIKRLIGVPGDEIIIKDNGQVFINGTKSKEQYVVYSEDLDKNFKVPKDKYLFFGDNRANSLDARRWENPYIDGKDVKGKAQFVLYPFNRFGKFVIGKEALK
;
A
#
# COMPACT_ATOMS: atom_id res chain seq x y z
N MET A 1 4.21 27.60 46.92
CA MET A 1 4.18 26.52 45.91
C MET A 1 5.53 26.52 45.22
N ASN A 2 6.30 25.42 45.29
CA ASN A 2 7.70 25.43 44.83
C ASN A 2 7.74 25.14 43.34
N TYR A 3 8.12 26.13 42.52
CA TYR A 3 8.11 26.05 41.04
C TYR A 3 8.96 24.87 40.50
N LYS A 4 10.01 24.45 41.23
CA LYS A 4 10.82 23.27 40.87
C LYS A 4 10.01 21.97 40.90
N ASN A 5 9.10 21.83 41.88
CA ASN A 5 8.24 20.63 41.98
C ASN A 5 7.20 20.58 40.90
N ILE A 6 6.59 21.72 40.54
CA ILE A 6 5.64 21.80 39.43
C ILE A 6 6.32 21.43 38.10
N PHE A 7 7.52 21.92 37.86
CA PHE A 7 8.26 21.61 36.64
C PHE A 7 8.59 20.12 36.54
N ASN A 8 9.11 19.51 37.58
CA ASN A 8 9.51 18.09 37.58
C ASN A 8 8.30 17.14 37.55
N ASP A 9 7.25 17.49 38.29
CA ASP A 9 6.11 16.59 38.49
C ASP A 9 5.10 16.63 37.34
N TRP A 10 5.03 17.76 36.64
CA TRP A 10 4.02 17.96 35.57
C TRP A 10 4.60 18.35 34.22
N VAL A 11 5.46 19.35 34.15
CA VAL A 11 5.94 19.89 32.87
C VAL A 11 6.86 18.90 32.18
N PHE A 12 7.85 18.37 32.89
CA PHE A 12 8.82 17.42 32.33
C PHE A 12 8.16 16.14 31.79
N PRO A 13 7.27 15.43 32.52
CA PRO A 13 6.58 14.24 32.02
C PRO A 13 5.71 14.52 30.80
N ILE A 14 5.00 15.66 30.78
CA ILE A 14 4.16 16.04 29.64
C ILE A 14 5.02 16.28 28.39
N VAL A 15 6.09 17.07 28.53
CA VAL A 15 6.99 17.34 27.40
C VAL A 15 7.64 16.04 26.89
N ALA A 16 8.12 15.20 27.81
CA ALA A 16 8.69 13.91 27.45
C ALA A 16 7.69 13.02 26.71
N ALA A 17 6.44 12.95 27.17
CA ALA A 17 5.37 12.20 26.52
C ALA A 17 5.07 12.73 25.11
N ILE A 18 5.02 14.03 24.90
CA ILE A 18 4.82 14.66 23.59
C ILE A 18 5.97 14.32 22.64
N ILE A 19 7.22 14.41 23.12
CA ILE A 19 8.41 14.06 22.31
C ILE A 19 8.34 12.60 21.90
N ILE A 20 8.11 11.70 22.85
CA ILE A 20 8.04 10.25 22.58
C ILE A 20 6.90 9.93 21.62
N ALA A 21 5.70 10.47 21.82
CA ALA A 21 4.57 10.27 20.93
C ALA A 21 4.86 10.78 19.51
N THR A 22 5.51 11.94 19.40
CA THR A 22 5.91 12.50 18.09
C THR A 22 6.96 11.63 17.39
N LEU A 23 7.94 11.12 18.13
CA LEU A 23 8.94 10.20 17.58
C LEU A 23 8.33 8.88 17.13
N ILE A 24 7.45 8.27 17.94
CA ILE A 24 6.73 7.04 17.58
C ILE A 24 5.92 7.26 16.31
N ASN A 25 5.11 8.31 16.24
CA ASN A 25 4.33 8.63 15.06
C ASN A 25 5.22 8.83 13.82
N LYS A 26 6.28 9.60 13.93
CA LYS A 26 7.18 9.88 12.80
C LYS A 26 7.93 8.64 12.31
N LEU A 27 8.31 7.73 13.22
CA LEU A 27 9.07 6.53 12.89
C LEU A 27 8.19 5.38 12.41
N LEU A 28 6.98 5.21 12.96
CA LEU A 28 6.14 4.03 12.66
C LEU A 28 5.08 4.29 11.63
N PHE A 29 4.52 5.51 11.57
CA PHE A 29 3.35 5.82 10.75
C PHE A 29 3.58 7.02 9.83
N PHE A 30 2.82 7.08 8.77
CA PHE A 30 2.62 8.27 7.96
C PHE A 30 1.25 8.22 7.29
N GLN A 31 0.77 9.36 6.82
CA GLN A 31 -0.49 9.48 6.11
C GLN A 31 -0.24 9.79 4.65
N ILE A 32 -1.08 9.23 3.78
CA ILE A 32 -1.16 9.59 2.37
C ILE A 32 -2.57 10.04 2.01
N LYS A 33 -2.68 10.94 1.02
CA LYS A 33 -3.93 11.28 0.33
C LYS A 33 -3.90 10.65 -1.05
N VAL A 34 -4.99 10.02 -1.45
CA VAL A 34 -5.10 9.28 -2.72
C VAL A 34 -5.56 10.22 -3.83
N PRO A 35 -4.75 10.42 -4.90
CA PRO A 35 -5.09 11.33 -5.98
C PRO A 35 -5.72 10.68 -7.20
N SER A 36 -5.78 9.34 -7.29
CA SER A 36 -6.16 8.62 -8.52
C SER A 36 -7.05 7.40 -8.25
N GLU A 37 -7.71 6.92 -9.30
CA GLU A 37 -8.64 5.79 -9.26
C GLU A 37 -7.98 4.42 -9.46
N SER A 38 -6.69 4.34 -9.53
CA SER A 38 -5.98 3.08 -9.86
C SER A 38 -6.24 1.94 -8.88
N MET A 39 -6.73 2.23 -7.68
CA MET A 39 -7.09 1.25 -6.65
C MET A 39 -8.61 1.20 -6.39
N TYR A 40 -9.41 1.83 -7.23
CA TYR A 40 -10.87 1.80 -7.13
C TYR A 40 -11.40 0.38 -7.39
N PRO A 41 -12.41 -0.08 -6.66
CA PRO A 41 -13.18 0.60 -5.63
C PRO A 41 -12.61 0.47 -4.22
N THR A 42 -11.57 -0.35 -3.99
CA THR A 42 -10.97 -0.59 -2.67
C THR A 42 -10.53 0.72 -2.01
N ILE A 43 -9.89 1.59 -2.79
CA ILE A 43 -9.44 2.92 -2.36
C ILE A 43 -10.00 3.93 -3.35
N LYS A 44 -10.65 5.00 -2.85
CA LYS A 44 -11.29 6.05 -3.64
C LYS A 44 -10.45 7.32 -3.65
N ILE A 45 -10.63 8.17 -4.67
CA ILE A 45 -9.99 9.49 -4.72
C ILE A 45 -10.39 10.29 -3.47
N GLY A 46 -9.41 10.96 -2.87
CA GLY A 46 -9.60 11.78 -1.67
C GLY A 46 -9.45 11.02 -0.36
N ASP A 47 -9.42 9.67 -0.38
CA ASP A 47 -9.15 8.89 0.83
C ASP A 47 -7.82 9.32 1.46
N ARG A 48 -7.84 9.48 2.79
CA ARG A 48 -6.64 9.61 3.61
C ARG A 48 -6.40 8.30 4.32
N ILE A 49 -5.23 7.74 4.13
CA ILE A 49 -4.89 6.38 4.55
C ILE A 49 -3.75 6.44 5.55
N ILE A 50 -3.90 5.70 6.65
CA ILE A 50 -2.80 5.45 7.59
C ILE A 50 -1.95 4.31 7.06
N VAL A 51 -0.65 4.56 7.02
CA VAL A 51 0.37 3.66 6.51
C VAL A 51 1.40 3.40 7.60
N THR A 52 1.69 2.13 7.89
CA THR A 52 2.82 1.72 8.74
C THR A 52 4.08 1.59 7.90
N ARG A 53 5.21 2.08 8.41
CA ARG A 53 6.50 1.90 7.73
C ARG A 53 6.91 0.43 7.74
N VAL A 54 7.43 -0.04 6.62
CA VAL A 54 7.94 -1.41 6.47
C VAL A 54 9.46 -1.40 6.50
N TYR A 55 10.02 -1.84 7.61
CA TYR A 55 11.47 -2.01 7.77
C TYR A 55 11.92 -3.42 7.35
N ASN A 56 11.20 -4.45 7.78
CA ASN A 56 11.44 -5.82 7.36
C ASN A 56 10.61 -6.16 6.12
N LYS A 57 11.27 -6.27 4.96
CA LYS A 57 10.62 -6.58 3.69
C LYS A 57 10.13 -8.02 3.59
N ALA A 58 10.70 -8.94 4.34
CA ALA A 58 10.24 -10.33 4.39
C ALA A 58 8.85 -10.49 5.05
N SER A 59 8.35 -9.47 5.75
CA SER A 59 7.01 -9.46 6.32
C SER A 59 5.90 -9.18 5.29
N LEU A 60 6.26 -8.73 4.08
CA LEU A 60 5.31 -8.42 3.02
C LEU A 60 4.63 -9.69 2.49
N LYS A 61 3.31 -9.62 2.33
CA LYS A 61 2.50 -10.75 1.84
C LYS A 61 1.72 -10.33 0.58
N ARG A 62 1.51 -11.28 -0.33
CA ARG A 62 0.62 -11.06 -1.48
C ARG A 62 -0.76 -10.59 -1.00
N GLY A 63 -1.32 -9.63 -1.70
CA GLY A 63 -2.57 -8.96 -1.32
C GLY A 63 -2.39 -7.70 -0.47
N ASP A 64 -1.22 -7.46 0.11
CA ASP A 64 -0.94 -6.24 0.87
C ASP A 64 -1.05 -4.99 -0.01
N LEU A 65 -1.64 -3.92 0.53
CA LEU A 65 -1.67 -2.60 -0.09
C LEU A 65 -0.41 -1.83 0.30
N ILE A 66 0.47 -1.60 -0.65
CA ILE A 66 1.82 -1.10 -0.41
C ILE A 66 2.02 0.28 -1.02
N VAL A 67 2.62 1.16 -0.23
CA VAL A 67 3.10 2.47 -0.66
C VAL A 67 4.58 2.37 -1.00
N PHE A 68 4.95 2.75 -2.21
CA PHE A 68 6.32 2.68 -2.70
C PHE A 68 6.66 3.85 -3.63
N LYS A 69 7.94 4.10 -3.86
CA LYS A 69 8.42 5.03 -4.87
C LYS A 69 8.61 4.28 -6.19
N SER A 70 7.93 4.70 -7.24
CA SER A 70 8.13 4.15 -8.58
C SER A 70 9.25 4.92 -9.27
N ASN A 71 10.26 4.18 -9.77
CA ASN A 71 11.33 4.76 -10.57
C ASN A 71 10.85 5.09 -12.00
N GLU A 72 9.85 4.36 -12.49
CA GLU A 72 9.22 4.59 -13.79
C GLU A 72 8.45 5.91 -13.81
N SER A 73 7.50 6.09 -12.91
CA SER A 73 6.65 7.28 -12.86
C SER A 73 7.25 8.45 -12.07
N LYS A 74 8.38 8.24 -11.38
CA LYS A 74 9.03 9.21 -10.44
C LYS A 74 8.13 9.66 -9.29
N LYS A 75 7.04 8.93 -9.02
CA LYS A 75 6.01 9.27 -8.03
C LYS A 75 5.96 8.24 -6.90
N THR A 76 5.39 8.65 -5.77
CA THR A 76 4.96 7.72 -4.72
C THR A 76 3.57 7.20 -5.08
N LEU A 77 3.45 5.89 -5.15
CA LEU A 77 2.23 5.19 -5.55
C LEU A 77 1.75 4.29 -4.42
N ILE A 78 0.44 3.96 -4.45
CA ILE A 78 -0.14 2.87 -3.67
C ILE A 78 -0.70 1.84 -4.65
N LYS A 79 -0.32 0.58 -4.50
CA LYS A 79 -0.77 -0.55 -5.32
C LYS A 79 -0.86 -1.81 -4.47
N ARG A 80 -1.45 -2.88 -5.03
CA ARG A 80 -1.50 -4.18 -4.39
C ARG A 80 -0.29 -5.02 -4.76
N LEU A 81 0.31 -5.65 -3.76
CA LEU A 81 1.40 -6.61 -3.94
C LEU A 81 0.85 -7.91 -4.54
N ILE A 82 1.27 -8.22 -5.76
CA ILE A 82 0.87 -9.42 -6.49
C ILE A 82 1.98 -10.45 -6.49
N GLY A 83 3.20 -10.06 -6.82
CA GLY A 83 4.35 -10.96 -6.87
C GLY A 83 5.42 -10.60 -5.86
N VAL A 84 5.90 -11.62 -5.13
CA VAL A 84 7.06 -11.54 -4.24
C VAL A 84 8.30 -12.15 -4.92
N PRO A 85 9.51 -11.94 -4.38
CA PRO A 85 10.74 -12.47 -4.98
C PRO A 85 10.63 -13.97 -5.33
N GLY A 86 10.96 -14.32 -6.57
CA GLY A 86 10.94 -15.69 -7.10
C GLY A 86 9.62 -16.14 -7.71
N ASP A 87 8.55 -15.35 -7.62
CA ASP A 87 7.27 -15.70 -8.24
C ASP A 87 7.31 -15.62 -9.76
N GLU A 88 6.59 -16.54 -10.39
CA GLU A 88 6.18 -16.49 -11.79
C GLU A 88 4.72 -16.06 -11.86
N ILE A 89 4.44 -14.94 -12.54
CA ILE A 89 3.11 -14.36 -12.68
C ILE A 89 2.73 -14.41 -14.16
N ILE A 90 1.61 -15.04 -14.47
CA ILE A 90 1.06 -15.12 -15.82
C ILE A 90 -0.32 -14.47 -15.81
N ILE A 91 -0.54 -13.51 -16.70
CA ILE A 91 -1.85 -12.92 -16.96
C ILE A 91 -2.31 -13.47 -18.30
N LYS A 92 -3.52 -14.04 -18.36
CA LYS A 92 -4.15 -14.59 -19.56
C LYS A 92 -5.67 -14.72 -19.37
N ASP A 93 -6.36 -15.18 -20.42
CA ASP A 93 -7.78 -15.54 -20.34
C ASP A 93 -8.64 -14.39 -19.76
N ASN A 94 -8.69 -13.25 -20.45
CA ASN A 94 -9.42 -12.05 -20.02
C ASN A 94 -8.86 -11.40 -18.75
N GLY A 95 -7.54 -11.39 -18.60
CA GLY A 95 -6.86 -10.72 -17.49
C GLY A 95 -6.81 -11.52 -16.19
N GLN A 96 -7.06 -12.83 -16.24
CA GLN A 96 -6.92 -13.70 -15.08
C GLN A 96 -5.44 -13.85 -14.70
N VAL A 97 -5.15 -13.72 -13.41
CA VAL A 97 -3.79 -13.82 -12.89
C VAL A 97 -3.53 -15.21 -12.32
N PHE A 98 -2.45 -15.82 -12.78
CA PHE A 98 -1.91 -17.08 -12.25
C PHE A 98 -0.58 -16.78 -11.56
N ILE A 99 -0.38 -17.34 -10.38
CA ILE A 99 0.84 -17.21 -9.58
C ILE A 99 1.41 -18.61 -9.36
N ASN A 100 2.61 -18.87 -9.87
CA ASN A 100 3.27 -20.17 -9.79
C ASN A 100 2.36 -21.29 -10.28
N GLY A 101 1.68 -21.08 -11.41
CA GLY A 101 0.76 -22.03 -12.01
C GLY A 101 -0.64 -22.09 -11.39
N THR A 102 -0.88 -21.46 -10.24
CA THR A 102 -2.19 -21.47 -9.55
C THR A 102 -2.97 -20.19 -9.83
N LYS A 103 -4.25 -20.33 -10.20
CA LYS A 103 -5.15 -19.19 -10.42
C LYS A 103 -5.35 -18.39 -9.14
N SER A 104 -5.06 -17.09 -9.19
CA SER A 104 -5.26 -16.15 -8.08
C SER A 104 -6.74 -15.82 -7.90
N LYS A 105 -7.21 -15.79 -6.64
CA LYS A 105 -8.56 -15.31 -6.29
C LYS A 105 -8.51 -13.80 -6.03
N GLU A 106 -8.83 -12.99 -7.03
CA GLU A 106 -8.73 -11.55 -6.98
C GLU A 106 -10.10 -10.87 -6.80
N GLN A 107 -10.77 -11.15 -5.69
CA GLN A 107 -12.11 -10.60 -5.37
C GLN A 107 -12.15 -9.07 -5.32
N TYR A 108 -11.00 -8.43 -5.16
CA TYR A 108 -10.85 -6.97 -5.14
C TYR A 108 -10.88 -6.34 -6.55
N VAL A 109 -10.72 -7.13 -7.60
CA VAL A 109 -10.79 -6.65 -8.99
C VAL A 109 -12.24 -6.63 -9.45
N VAL A 110 -12.75 -5.43 -9.74
CA VAL A 110 -14.11 -5.24 -10.28
C VAL A 110 -14.03 -4.84 -11.76
N TYR A 111 -13.03 -4.06 -12.11
CA TYR A 111 -12.78 -3.60 -13.48
C TYR A 111 -11.55 -4.32 -14.03
N SER A 112 -11.80 -5.40 -14.77
CA SER A 112 -10.76 -6.20 -15.42
C SER A 112 -10.24 -5.54 -16.70
N GLU A 113 -9.11 -5.99 -17.17
CA GLU A 113 -8.52 -5.65 -18.45
C GLU A 113 -8.08 -6.93 -19.13
N ASP A 114 -8.42 -7.08 -20.41
CA ASP A 114 -7.92 -8.18 -21.23
C ASP A 114 -6.50 -7.87 -21.67
N LEU A 115 -5.56 -8.59 -21.08
CA LEU A 115 -4.12 -8.40 -21.30
C LEU A 115 -3.40 -9.71 -21.02
N ASP A 116 -2.63 -10.16 -21.98
CA ASP A 116 -1.73 -11.31 -21.81
C ASP A 116 -0.31 -10.81 -21.50
N LYS A 117 0.24 -11.21 -20.37
CA LYS A 117 1.60 -10.83 -19.96
C LYS A 117 2.19 -11.79 -18.94
N ASN A 118 3.50 -11.98 -19.01
CA ASN A 118 4.25 -12.85 -18.12
C ASN A 118 5.31 -12.05 -17.37
N PHE A 119 5.51 -12.41 -16.09
CA PHE A 119 6.51 -11.80 -15.23
C PHE A 119 7.24 -12.88 -14.44
N LYS A 120 8.56 -12.73 -14.29
CA LYS A 120 9.35 -13.52 -13.35
C LYS A 120 9.99 -12.56 -12.37
N VAL A 121 9.50 -12.55 -11.13
CA VAL A 121 9.91 -11.57 -10.13
C VAL A 121 11.34 -11.85 -9.66
N PRO A 122 12.29 -10.92 -9.89
CA PRO A 122 13.68 -11.13 -9.49
C PRO A 122 13.82 -11.15 -7.96
N LYS A 123 14.97 -11.62 -7.47
CA LYS A 123 15.36 -11.53 -6.07
C LYS A 123 15.33 -10.08 -5.60
N ASP A 124 14.82 -9.86 -4.38
CA ASP A 124 14.70 -8.55 -3.72
C ASP A 124 13.81 -7.52 -4.45
N LYS A 125 13.01 -7.97 -5.44
CA LYS A 125 12.04 -7.14 -6.15
C LYS A 125 10.61 -7.62 -5.93
N TYR A 126 9.68 -6.71 -6.20
CA TYR A 126 8.25 -6.90 -5.96
C TYR A 126 7.46 -6.43 -7.18
N LEU A 127 6.32 -7.09 -7.44
CA LEU A 127 5.42 -6.76 -8.54
C LEU A 127 4.09 -6.25 -7.99
N PHE A 128 3.65 -5.10 -8.49
CA PHE A 128 2.47 -4.40 -7.99
C PHE A 128 1.48 -4.08 -9.11
N PHE A 129 0.19 -4.39 -8.86
CA PHE A 129 -0.90 -4.01 -9.76
C PHE A 129 -1.91 -3.13 -9.03
N GLY A 130 -2.64 -2.30 -9.81
CA GLY A 130 -3.83 -1.61 -9.32
C GLY A 130 -5.02 -2.55 -9.22
N ASP A 131 -5.96 -2.28 -8.31
CA ASP A 131 -7.21 -3.03 -8.21
C ASP A 131 -8.15 -2.70 -9.38
N ASN A 132 -8.11 -1.45 -9.86
CA ASN A 132 -8.77 -1.03 -11.09
C ASN A 132 -7.89 -1.40 -12.30
N ARG A 133 -7.97 -2.65 -12.74
CA ARG A 133 -7.12 -3.18 -13.81
C ARG A 133 -7.29 -2.40 -15.12
N ALA A 134 -8.49 -1.98 -15.45
CA ALA A 134 -8.79 -1.24 -16.66
C ALA A 134 -8.18 0.18 -16.65
N ASN A 135 -8.09 0.82 -15.47
CA ASN A 135 -7.61 2.20 -15.34
C ASN A 135 -6.45 2.33 -14.33
N SER A 136 -5.41 1.51 -14.50
CA SER A 136 -4.20 1.59 -13.68
C SER A 136 -2.95 1.61 -14.55
N LEU A 137 -2.16 2.68 -14.42
CA LEU A 137 -0.79 2.70 -14.91
C LEU A 137 0.10 2.04 -13.85
N ASP A 138 0.40 0.75 -14.05
CA ASP A 138 1.18 -0.07 -13.12
C ASP A 138 2.17 -0.99 -13.86
N ALA A 139 2.75 -1.96 -13.14
CA ALA A 139 3.77 -2.86 -13.67
C ALA A 139 3.39 -3.57 -14.98
N ARG A 140 2.10 -3.74 -15.26
CA ARG A 140 1.63 -4.35 -16.51
C ARG A 140 1.93 -3.48 -17.74
N ARG A 141 2.11 -2.17 -17.55
CA ARG A 141 2.32 -1.16 -18.61
C ARG A 141 3.70 -0.50 -18.55
N TRP A 142 4.53 -0.83 -17.53
CA TRP A 142 5.86 -0.25 -17.40
C TRP A 142 6.91 -1.03 -18.19
N GLU A 143 7.96 -0.35 -18.61
CA GLU A 143 9.16 -0.97 -19.17
C GLU A 143 9.94 -1.72 -18.09
N ASN A 144 10.04 -1.11 -16.90
CA ASN A 144 10.68 -1.69 -15.72
C ASN A 144 9.63 -2.03 -14.67
N PRO A 145 8.98 -3.23 -14.76
CA PRO A 145 7.78 -3.54 -13.95
C PRO A 145 8.07 -3.79 -12.47
N TYR A 146 9.32 -4.03 -12.11
CA TYR A 146 9.68 -4.46 -10.77
C TYR A 146 10.14 -3.31 -9.89
N ILE A 147 9.69 -3.32 -8.63
CA ILE A 147 10.05 -2.34 -7.61
C ILE A 147 11.06 -2.97 -6.65
N ASP A 148 12.17 -2.29 -6.41
CA ASP A 148 13.17 -2.71 -5.45
C ASP A 148 12.62 -2.64 -4.02
N GLY A 149 13.00 -3.58 -3.16
CA GLY A 149 12.58 -3.59 -1.77
C GLY A 149 12.93 -2.30 -1.01
N LYS A 150 14.05 -1.63 -1.37
CA LYS A 150 14.45 -0.34 -0.79
C LYS A 150 13.45 0.81 -1.08
N ASP A 151 12.71 0.71 -2.18
CA ASP A 151 11.74 1.72 -2.61
C ASP A 151 10.36 1.53 -1.95
N VAL A 152 10.13 0.39 -1.27
CA VAL A 152 8.94 0.14 -0.46
C VAL A 152 9.01 1.01 0.80
N LYS A 153 7.97 1.86 0.99
CA LYS A 153 7.87 2.80 2.12
C LYS A 153 7.04 2.26 3.27
N GLY A 154 5.91 1.62 2.95
CA GLY A 154 5.01 1.17 4.01
C GLY A 154 3.81 0.39 3.51
N LYS A 155 3.07 -0.20 4.46
CA LYS A 155 1.83 -0.94 4.25
C LYS A 155 0.63 -0.13 4.71
N ALA A 156 -0.36 0.06 3.84
CA ALA A 156 -1.62 0.70 4.16
C ALA A 156 -2.43 -0.17 5.13
N GLN A 157 -2.98 0.46 6.17
CA GLN A 157 -3.69 -0.24 7.24
C GLN A 157 -5.19 -0.01 7.19
N PHE A 158 -5.62 1.24 7.10
CA PHE A 158 -7.03 1.62 7.07
C PHE A 158 -7.25 3.02 6.50
N VAL A 159 -8.50 3.31 6.13
CA VAL A 159 -8.95 4.64 5.72
C VAL A 159 -9.24 5.46 6.96
N LEU A 160 -8.56 6.60 7.10
CA LEU A 160 -8.76 7.56 8.19
C LEU A 160 -9.89 8.53 7.88
N TYR A 161 -10.00 8.96 6.62
CA TYR A 161 -10.97 9.93 6.13
C TYR A 161 -11.31 9.63 4.66
N PRO A 162 -12.54 9.81 4.20
CA PRO A 162 -13.70 10.42 4.88
C PRO A 162 -14.30 9.51 5.97
N PHE A 163 -14.97 10.09 6.96
CA PHE A 163 -15.44 9.34 8.14
C PHE A 163 -16.49 8.27 7.83
N ASN A 164 -17.28 8.43 6.77
CA ASN A 164 -18.20 7.38 6.29
C ASN A 164 -17.50 6.16 5.71
N ARG A 165 -16.18 6.23 5.51
CA ARG A 165 -15.31 5.12 5.06
C ARG A 165 -14.24 4.74 6.08
N PHE A 166 -14.30 5.31 7.28
CA PHE A 166 -13.34 5.03 8.34
C PHE A 166 -13.26 3.53 8.64
N GLY A 167 -12.06 2.99 8.65
CA GLY A 167 -11.81 1.60 9.02
C GLY A 167 -11.06 0.80 7.96
N LYS A 168 -11.25 -0.52 7.99
CA LYS A 168 -10.58 -1.46 7.07
C LYS A 168 -11.07 -1.26 5.64
N PHE A 169 -10.22 -1.61 4.68
CA PHE A 169 -10.57 -1.55 3.26
C PHE A 169 -11.67 -2.55 2.93
N VAL A 170 -12.76 -2.06 2.35
CA VAL A 170 -13.81 -2.88 1.74
C VAL A 170 -13.35 -3.26 0.34
N ILE A 171 -13.52 -4.51 -0.07
CA ILE A 171 -13.04 -5.03 -1.35
C ILE A 171 -14.17 -5.50 -2.25
N GLY A 172 -13.89 -5.57 -3.55
CA GLY A 172 -14.81 -6.11 -4.54
C GLY A 172 -16.07 -5.26 -4.72
N LYS A 173 -17.17 -5.90 -5.09
CA LYS A 173 -18.45 -5.22 -5.36
C LYS A 173 -19.05 -4.50 -4.12
N GLU A 174 -18.73 -4.94 -2.93
CA GLU A 174 -19.18 -4.27 -1.69
C GLU A 174 -18.59 -2.87 -1.53
N ALA A 175 -17.41 -2.62 -2.08
CA ALA A 175 -16.76 -1.31 -2.04
C ALA A 175 -17.41 -0.27 -2.98
N LEU A 176 -18.33 -0.70 -3.86
CA LEU A 176 -19.08 0.19 -4.76
C LEU A 176 -20.24 0.91 -4.06
N LYS A 177 -20.72 0.35 -2.96
CA LYS A 177 -21.75 0.96 -2.10
C LYS A 177 -21.15 2.12 -1.30
#